data_02a380734e96d6aee9eb3db4b75af826
#
_entry.id   02a380734e96d6aee9eb3db4b75af826
#
_cell.length_a   1.000
_cell.length_b   1.000
_cell.length_c   1.000
_cell.angle_alpha   90.00
_cell.angle_beta   90.00
_cell.angle_gamma   90.00
#
_symmetry.space_group_name_H-M   'P 1'
#
loop_
_entity.id
_entity.type
_entity.pdbx_description
1 polymer ?
#
loop_
_entity_poly.entity_id
_entity_poly.type
_entity_poly.pdbx_seq_one_letter_code
_entity_poly.pdbx_strand_id
1 'polypeptide(L)'
;NGSTTNPSDTSQTFPKIGTWVKTKNALYKVTKADATGCTVTLVKPHRKTNSTFTVPATIKSEDGKITFRVTEISKNAFKNHVKLKKVTIGKNVSRVGANAFSGCKKLKNIKITSTQLTKKSIGKNVFKGIDKKAVIKVPKKKLKVYKSIFKGKGQAKSVKIKK
;
A
#
# COMPACT_ATOMS: atom_id res chain seq x y z
N ASN A 1 8.25 -54.14 17.22
CA ASN A 1 8.20 -53.57 15.88
C ASN A 1 7.14 -52.51 15.83
N GLY A 2 7.39 -51.35 16.37
CA GLY A 2 6.51 -50.20 16.35
C GLY A 2 7.10 -49.13 15.46
N SER A 3 6.60 -49.02 14.24
CA SER A 3 6.85 -47.88 13.37
C SER A 3 6.02 -46.71 13.86
N THR A 4 6.63 -45.79 14.59
CA THR A 4 6.02 -44.49 14.90
C THR A 4 6.26 -43.56 13.71
N THR A 5 5.30 -43.52 12.80
CA THR A 5 5.20 -42.45 11.83
C THR A 5 4.79 -41.20 12.57
N ASN A 6 5.70 -40.27 12.74
CA ASN A 6 5.40 -38.90 13.19
C ASN A 6 4.61 -38.18 12.09
N PRO A 7 3.36 -37.76 12.33
CA PRO A 7 2.61 -36.94 11.41
C PRO A 7 2.76 -35.47 11.81
N SER A 8 3.90 -34.89 11.62
CA SER A 8 4.08 -33.45 11.80
C SER A 8 5.28 -32.92 11.02
N ASP A 9 5.22 -33.10 9.71
CA ASP A 9 6.01 -32.26 8.80
C ASP A 9 5.06 -31.63 7.77
N THR A 10 4.16 -30.81 8.24
CA THR A 10 3.59 -29.75 7.42
C THR A 10 4.61 -28.62 7.39
N SER A 11 5.73 -28.83 6.71
CA SER A 11 6.66 -27.75 6.39
C SER A 11 5.87 -26.74 5.54
N GLN A 12 5.39 -25.69 6.19
CA GLN A 12 4.75 -24.57 5.48
C GLN A 12 5.79 -23.97 4.54
N THR A 13 5.66 -24.26 3.26
CA THR A 13 6.56 -23.71 2.25
C THR A 13 6.19 -22.24 2.03
N PHE A 14 7.12 -21.35 2.36
CA PHE A 14 6.96 -19.93 2.12
C PHE A 14 7.37 -19.59 0.68
N PRO A 15 6.69 -18.65 0.02
CA PRO A 15 7.09 -18.18 -1.30
C PRO A 15 8.43 -17.46 -1.24
N LYS A 16 9.20 -17.51 -2.31
CA LYS A 16 10.46 -16.76 -2.40
C LYS A 16 10.19 -15.25 -2.41
N ILE A 17 11.07 -14.48 -1.76
CA ILE A 17 11.08 -13.02 -1.88
C ILE A 17 11.21 -12.66 -3.36
N GLY A 18 10.42 -11.67 -3.81
CA GLY A 18 10.35 -11.28 -5.21
C GLY A 18 9.31 -12.02 -6.05
N THR A 19 8.65 -13.05 -5.50
CA THR A 19 7.53 -13.73 -6.18
C THR A 19 6.37 -12.77 -6.40
N TRP A 20 5.75 -12.86 -7.56
CA TRP A 20 4.57 -12.10 -7.90
C TRP A 20 3.30 -12.73 -7.31
N VAL A 21 2.47 -11.89 -6.72
CA VAL A 21 1.14 -12.28 -6.23
C VAL A 21 0.10 -11.44 -6.96
N LYS A 22 -0.75 -12.10 -7.73
CA LYS A 22 -1.81 -11.45 -8.49
C LYS A 22 -3.13 -11.59 -7.74
N THR A 23 -3.85 -10.49 -7.58
CA THR A 23 -5.22 -10.46 -7.08
C THR A 23 -6.16 -9.96 -8.18
N LYS A 24 -7.46 -9.96 -7.93
CA LYS A 24 -8.45 -9.37 -8.84
C LYS A 24 -8.14 -7.90 -9.21
N ASN A 25 -7.60 -7.12 -8.28
CA ASN A 25 -7.49 -5.67 -8.41
C ASN A 25 -6.08 -5.17 -8.72
N ALA A 26 -5.04 -5.91 -8.32
CA ALA A 26 -3.67 -5.43 -8.40
C ALA A 26 -2.62 -6.55 -8.45
N LEU A 27 -1.42 -6.15 -8.82
CA LEU A 27 -0.22 -6.96 -8.80
C LEU A 27 0.64 -6.56 -7.61
N TYR A 28 1.08 -7.55 -6.85
CA TYR A 28 1.95 -7.42 -5.68
C TYR A 28 3.23 -8.21 -5.86
N LYS A 29 4.22 -7.91 -5.02
CA LYS A 29 5.50 -8.62 -4.98
C LYS A 29 5.85 -8.96 -3.54
N VAL A 30 6.26 -10.19 -3.29
CA VAL A 30 6.65 -10.66 -1.95
C VAL A 30 7.93 -9.95 -1.50
N THR A 31 7.89 -9.33 -0.33
CA THR A 31 9.01 -8.61 0.28
C THR A 31 9.58 -9.29 1.52
N LYS A 32 8.77 -10.14 2.17
CA LYS A 32 9.15 -10.98 3.29
C LYS A 32 8.29 -12.25 3.28
N ALA A 33 8.89 -13.39 3.63
CA ALA A 33 8.14 -14.64 3.75
C ALA A 33 8.91 -15.63 4.64
N ASP A 34 8.53 -15.68 5.90
CA ASP A 34 9.06 -16.60 6.91
C ASP A 34 8.03 -16.87 8.00
N ALA A 35 8.40 -17.67 9.00
CA ALA A 35 7.53 -18.05 10.11
C ALA A 35 7.05 -16.86 10.97
N THR A 36 7.71 -15.70 10.88
CA THR A 36 7.30 -14.47 11.59
C THR A 36 6.32 -13.62 10.81
N GLY A 37 6.00 -14.01 9.58
CA GLY A 37 4.99 -13.39 8.73
C GLY A 37 5.42 -13.12 7.30
N CYS A 38 4.43 -12.87 6.47
CA CYS A 38 4.63 -12.58 5.05
C CYS A 38 4.16 -11.17 4.72
N THR A 39 4.93 -10.45 3.92
CA THR A 39 4.60 -9.11 3.47
C THR A 39 4.75 -8.95 1.96
N VAL A 40 3.99 -8.02 1.41
CA VAL A 40 4.04 -7.65 -0.01
C VAL A 40 4.07 -6.14 -0.19
N THR A 41 4.64 -5.71 -1.30
CA THR A 41 4.47 -4.36 -1.85
C THR A 41 3.42 -4.39 -2.94
N LEU A 42 2.54 -3.39 -2.98
CA LEU A 42 1.64 -3.15 -4.09
C LEU A 42 2.43 -2.53 -5.24
N VAL A 43 2.54 -3.24 -6.35
CA VAL A 43 3.34 -2.79 -7.50
C VAL A 43 2.52 -1.90 -8.43
N LYS A 44 1.33 -2.34 -8.80
CA LYS A 44 0.40 -1.57 -9.63
C LYS A 44 -1.01 -2.15 -9.60
N PRO A 45 -2.06 -1.35 -9.73
CA PRO A 45 -3.40 -1.84 -10.01
C PRO A 45 -3.48 -2.39 -11.44
N HIS A 46 -4.41 -3.32 -11.69
CA HIS A 46 -4.60 -3.87 -13.04
C HIS A 46 -5.26 -2.88 -14.00
N ARG A 47 -6.14 -2.01 -13.49
CA ARG A 47 -6.92 -1.07 -14.31
C ARG A 47 -6.64 0.39 -13.95
N LYS A 48 -6.18 1.15 -14.92
CA LYS A 48 -6.01 2.62 -14.79
C LYS A 48 -7.33 3.39 -14.88
N THR A 49 -8.43 2.73 -15.19
CA THR A 49 -9.75 3.33 -15.38
C THR A 49 -10.58 3.40 -14.10
N ASN A 50 -10.16 2.73 -13.03
CA ASN A 50 -10.89 2.77 -11.76
C ASN A 50 -10.88 4.17 -11.17
N SER A 51 -12.07 4.64 -10.76
CA SER A 51 -12.21 5.92 -10.07
C SER A 51 -11.89 5.84 -8.58
N THR A 52 -11.93 4.64 -8.01
CA THR A 52 -11.63 4.37 -6.60
C THR A 52 -10.69 3.18 -6.47
N PHE A 53 -9.81 3.20 -5.49
CA PHE A 53 -8.96 2.08 -5.16
C PHE A 53 -8.75 2.00 -3.65
N THR A 54 -8.83 0.79 -3.10
CA THR A 54 -8.46 0.52 -1.71
C THR A 54 -7.21 -0.34 -1.70
N VAL A 55 -6.14 0.18 -1.10
CA VAL A 55 -4.96 -0.60 -0.75
C VAL A 55 -5.31 -1.38 0.51
N PRO A 56 -5.49 -2.71 0.43
CA PRO A 56 -5.98 -3.48 1.57
C PRO A 56 -4.90 -3.62 2.65
N ALA A 57 -5.31 -3.94 3.86
CA ALA A 57 -4.38 -4.27 4.94
C ALA A 57 -3.64 -5.59 4.66
N THR A 58 -4.36 -6.56 4.10
CA THR A 58 -3.85 -7.90 3.77
C THR A 58 -4.41 -8.40 2.45
N ILE A 59 -3.67 -9.31 1.83
CA ILE A 59 -4.14 -10.12 0.71
C ILE A 59 -3.85 -11.59 1.00
N LYS A 60 -4.48 -12.49 0.25
CA LYS A 60 -4.22 -13.94 0.34
C LYS A 60 -3.50 -14.44 -0.91
N SER A 61 -2.74 -15.53 -0.77
CA SER A 61 -2.26 -16.33 -1.90
C SER A 61 -3.45 -16.90 -2.67
N GLU A 62 -3.22 -17.33 -3.91
CA GLU A 62 -4.27 -17.87 -4.78
C GLU A 62 -4.97 -19.10 -4.16
N ASP A 63 -4.20 -19.96 -3.48
CA ASP A 63 -4.72 -21.12 -2.74
C ASP A 63 -5.33 -20.77 -1.37
N GLY A 64 -5.29 -19.50 -0.97
CA GLY A 64 -5.83 -18.98 0.30
C GLY A 64 -5.02 -19.33 1.55
N LYS A 65 -3.94 -20.09 1.44
CA LYS A 65 -3.18 -20.62 2.59
C LYS A 65 -2.29 -19.57 3.25
N ILE A 66 -1.75 -18.63 2.48
CA ILE A 66 -0.85 -17.60 2.99
C ILE A 66 -1.55 -16.25 3.00
N THR A 67 -1.48 -15.57 4.13
CA THR A 67 -1.93 -14.18 4.28
C THR A 67 -0.71 -13.26 4.28
N PHE A 68 -0.69 -12.31 3.35
CA PHE A 68 0.34 -11.29 3.25
C PHE A 68 -0.18 -9.96 3.80
N ARG A 69 0.61 -9.29 4.63
CA ARG A 69 0.37 -7.88 4.98
C ARG A 69 0.86 -7.00 3.83
N VAL A 70 0.04 -6.05 3.43
CA VAL A 70 0.42 -5.04 2.42
C VAL A 70 1.10 -3.89 3.16
N THR A 71 2.43 -3.88 3.12
CA THR A 71 3.25 -2.94 3.90
C THR A 71 3.83 -1.79 3.09
N GLU A 72 3.76 -1.87 1.77
CA GLU A 72 4.37 -0.88 0.90
C GLU A 72 3.53 -0.64 -0.37
N ILE A 73 3.54 0.61 -0.83
CA ILE A 73 3.11 1.01 -2.16
C ILE A 73 4.37 1.35 -2.94
N SER A 74 4.61 0.65 -4.04
CA SER A 74 5.83 0.80 -4.85
C SER A 74 5.94 2.19 -5.48
N LYS A 75 7.16 2.56 -5.81
CA LYS A 75 7.46 3.71 -6.68
C LYS A 75 6.60 3.65 -7.94
N ASN A 76 5.99 4.77 -8.31
CA ASN A 76 5.15 4.93 -9.50
C ASN A 76 3.88 4.05 -9.55
N ALA A 77 3.46 3.40 -8.46
CA ALA A 77 2.35 2.42 -8.47
C ALA A 77 1.07 2.94 -9.14
N PHE A 78 0.67 4.16 -8.84
CA PHE A 78 -0.52 4.82 -9.43
C PHE A 78 -0.17 6.02 -10.31
N LYS A 79 1.07 6.13 -10.76
CA LYS A 79 1.49 7.27 -11.59
C LYS A 79 0.61 7.40 -12.83
N ASN A 80 0.10 8.63 -13.05
CA ASN A 80 -0.76 8.96 -14.19
C ASN A 80 -2.09 8.20 -14.25
N HIS A 81 -2.62 7.76 -13.12
CA HIS A 81 -4.00 7.25 -13.03
C HIS A 81 -4.99 8.41 -13.04
N VAL A 82 -5.21 9.01 -14.22
CA VAL A 82 -6.01 10.23 -14.39
C VAL A 82 -7.50 10.08 -14.05
N LYS A 83 -8.01 8.87 -13.98
CA LYS A 83 -9.39 8.56 -13.59
C LYS A 83 -9.59 8.40 -12.08
N LEU A 84 -8.51 8.16 -11.33
CA LEU A 84 -8.56 7.93 -9.89
C LEU A 84 -9.02 9.18 -9.16
N LYS A 85 -10.13 9.08 -8.42
CA LYS A 85 -10.74 10.16 -7.63
C LYS A 85 -10.58 9.96 -6.13
N LYS A 86 -10.56 8.70 -5.69
CA LYS A 86 -10.47 8.30 -4.28
C LYS A 86 -9.52 7.13 -4.09
N VAL A 87 -8.68 7.22 -3.07
CA VAL A 87 -7.82 6.11 -2.63
C VAL A 87 -7.89 5.96 -1.11
N THR A 88 -7.93 4.72 -0.64
CA THR A 88 -7.78 4.39 0.78
C THR A 88 -6.49 3.60 0.95
N ILE A 89 -5.64 4.04 1.88
CA ILE A 89 -4.36 3.38 2.21
C ILE A 89 -4.55 2.59 3.50
N GLY A 90 -4.37 1.28 3.40
CA GLY A 90 -4.61 0.33 4.49
C GLY A 90 -3.68 0.48 5.69
N LYS A 91 -4.09 -0.05 6.82
CA LYS A 91 -3.44 0.15 8.13
C LYS A 91 -2.02 -0.39 8.25
N ASN A 92 -1.63 -1.38 7.44
CA ASN A 92 -0.32 -2.02 7.49
C ASN A 92 0.72 -1.32 6.60
N VAL A 93 0.32 -0.34 5.80
CA VAL A 93 1.26 0.39 4.93
C VAL A 93 2.18 1.26 5.77
N SER A 94 3.47 0.97 5.70
CA SER A 94 4.54 1.70 6.41
C SER A 94 5.44 2.49 5.46
N ARG A 95 5.32 2.27 4.15
CA ARG A 95 6.12 2.94 3.11
C ARG A 95 5.29 3.26 1.87
N VAL A 96 5.49 4.45 1.33
CA VAL A 96 4.92 4.88 0.03
C VAL A 96 6.06 5.38 -0.85
N GLY A 97 6.27 4.71 -1.97
CA GLY A 97 7.37 5.00 -2.90
C GLY A 97 7.23 6.34 -3.61
N ALA A 98 8.34 6.85 -4.12
CA ALA A 98 8.36 8.10 -4.88
C ALA A 98 7.38 8.08 -6.05
N ASN A 99 6.72 9.20 -6.32
CA ASN A 99 5.76 9.37 -7.40
C ASN A 99 4.56 8.39 -7.37
N ALA A 100 4.25 7.76 -6.25
CA ALA A 100 3.22 6.72 -6.19
C ALA A 100 1.86 7.20 -6.74
N PHE A 101 1.46 8.43 -6.47
CA PHE A 101 0.22 9.06 -6.97
C PHE A 101 0.47 10.26 -7.87
N SER A 102 1.69 10.43 -8.37
CA SER A 102 2.03 11.55 -9.25
C SER A 102 1.20 11.53 -10.54
N GLY A 103 0.63 12.66 -10.91
CA GLY A 103 -0.20 12.78 -12.12
C GLY A 103 -1.62 12.22 -12.01
N CYS A 104 -2.06 11.85 -10.81
CA CYS A 104 -3.47 11.50 -10.54
C CYS A 104 -4.33 12.78 -10.48
N LYS A 105 -4.56 13.43 -11.62
CA LYS A 105 -5.14 14.79 -11.72
C LYS A 105 -6.53 14.95 -11.10
N LYS A 106 -7.29 13.85 -10.98
CA LYS A 106 -8.65 13.85 -10.41
C LYS A 106 -8.70 13.36 -8.96
N LEU A 107 -7.54 13.02 -8.37
CA LEU A 107 -7.47 12.49 -7.01
C LEU A 107 -7.78 13.59 -5.99
N LYS A 108 -8.99 13.54 -5.42
CA LYS A 108 -9.52 14.51 -4.44
C LYS A 108 -9.63 13.96 -3.03
N ASN A 109 -9.81 12.64 -2.87
CA ASN A 109 -10.07 12.03 -1.58
C ASN A 109 -9.00 10.96 -1.30
N ILE A 110 -8.14 11.23 -0.34
CA ILE A 110 -7.12 10.30 0.12
C ILE A 110 -7.41 10.01 1.58
N LYS A 111 -7.73 8.75 1.89
CA LYS A 111 -7.92 8.28 3.27
C LYS A 111 -6.74 7.41 3.67
N ILE A 112 -6.03 7.80 4.72
CA ILE A 112 -4.91 7.05 5.28
C ILE A 112 -5.34 6.48 6.62
N THR A 113 -5.39 5.15 6.72
CA THR A 113 -5.71 4.45 7.98
C THR A 113 -4.46 4.01 8.73
N SER A 114 -3.33 3.96 8.04
CA SER A 114 -2.04 3.63 8.64
C SER A 114 -1.57 4.68 9.64
N THR A 115 -1.01 4.20 10.74
CA THR A 115 -0.33 5.01 11.77
C THR A 115 1.19 4.85 11.75
N GLN A 116 1.72 4.13 10.74
CA GLN A 116 3.11 3.68 10.69
C GLN A 116 4.00 4.53 9.77
N LEU A 117 3.44 5.50 9.06
CA LEU A 117 4.19 6.33 8.13
C LEU A 117 5.14 7.28 8.86
N THR A 118 6.34 7.44 8.31
CA THR A 118 7.39 8.35 8.80
C THR A 118 7.86 9.27 7.67
N LYS A 119 8.60 10.32 8.02
CA LYS A 119 9.17 11.24 7.02
C LYS A 119 10.05 10.51 5.99
N LYS A 120 10.84 9.53 6.44
CA LYS A 120 11.74 8.73 5.58
C LYS A 120 11.01 7.70 4.74
N SER A 121 9.82 7.24 5.16
CA SER A 121 9.06 6.22 4.46
C SER A 121 8.14 6.76 3.36
N ILE A 122 8.00 8.08 3.25
CA ILE A 122 7.24 8.74 2.18
C ILE A 122 8.21 9.29 1.14
N GLY A 123 8.16 8.75 -0.06
CA GLY A 123 9.00 9.17 -1.17
C GLY A 123 8.71 10.60 -1.64
N LYS A 124 9.62 11.18 -2.43
CA LYS A 124 9.42 12.49 -3.03
C LYS A 124 8.28 12.46 -4.06
N ASN A 125 7.61 13.60 -4.24
CA ASN A 125 6.59 13.79 -5.27
C ASN A 125 5.43 12.78 -5.23
N VAL A 126 5.16 12.16 -4.08
CA VAL A 126 4.08 11.16 -3.94
C VAL A 126 2.74 11.73 -4.43
N PHE A 127 2.45 12.99 -4.13
CA PHE A 127 1.19 13.65 -4.48
C PHE A 127 1.34 14.75 -5.55
N LYS A 128 2.43 14.73 -6.34
CA LYS A 128 2.64 15.74 -7.39
C LYS A 128 1.52 15.66 -8.44
N GLY A 129 0.86 16.78 -8.69
CA GLY A 129 -0.16 16.88 -9.75
C GLY A 129 -1.51 16.21 -9.41
N ILE A 130 -1.80 15.94 -8.13
CA ILE A 130 -3.17 15.60 -7.70
C ILE A 130 -4.07 16.84 -7.75
N ASP A 131 -5.38 16.66 -7.58
CA ASP A 131 -6.33 17.77 -7.58
C ASP A 131 -5.97 18.81 -6.51
N LYS A 132 -6.00 20.09 -6.88
CA LYS A 132 -5.68 21.22 -5.97
C LYS A 132 -6.66 21.35 -4.80
N LYS A 133 -7.87 20.80 -4.93
CA LYS A 133 -8.90 20.75 -3.88
C LYS A 133 -8.88 19.45 -3.09
N ALA A 134 -7.84 18.64 -3.24
CA ALA A 134 -7.75 17.35 -2.56
C ALA A 134 -7.73 17.49 -1.03
N VAL A 135 -8.27 16.47 -0.39
CA VAL A 135 -8.27 16.32 1.06
C VAL A 135 -7.61 14.99 1.41
N ILE A 136 -6.61 15.05 2.27
CA ILE A 136 -5.94 13.88 2.84
C ILE A 136 -6.45 13.70 4.26
N LYS A 137 -7.29 12.68 4.47
CA LYS A 137 -7.77 12.30 5.79
C LYS A 137 -6.79 11.35 6.45
N VAL A 138 -6.44 11.63 7.71
CA VAL A 138 -5.45 10.87 8.47
C VAL A 138 -6.00 10.50 9.85
N PRO A 139 -5.45 9.47 10.52
CA PRO A 139 -5.86 9.14 11.88
C PRO A 139 -5.68 10.34 12.82
N LYS A 140 -6.72 10.62 13.65
CA LYS A 140 -6.73 11.77 14.59
C LYS A 140 -5.42 11.88 15.39
N LYS A 141 -4.95 10.77 15.95
CA LYS A 141 -3.72 10.71 16.75
C LYS A 141 -2.44 11.02 15.96
N LYS A 142 -2.48 10.97 14.63
CA LYS A 142 -1.34 11.25 13.75
C LYS A 142 -1.44 12.59 13.02
N LEU A 143 -2.50 13.35 13.19
CA LEU A 143 -2.74 14.58 12.43
C LEU A 143 -1.55 15.54 12.43
N LYS A 144 -1.02 15.87 13.62
CA LYS A 144 0.13 16.79 13.76
C LYS A 144 1.37 16.27 13.03
N VAL A 145 1.71 14.99 13.27
CA VAL A 145 2.88 14.34 12.65
C VAL A 145 2.71 14.24 11.14
N TYR A 146 1.53 13.83 10.66
CA TYR A 146 1.30 13.63 9.23
C TYR A 146 1.22 14.96 8.45
N LYS A 147 0.74 16.03 9.04
CA LYS A 147 0.89 17.38 8.45
C LYS A 147 2.37 17.72 8.18
N SER A 148 3.25 17.35 9.08
CA SER A 148 4.70 17.57 8.93
C SER A 148 5.32 16.66 7.87
N ILE A 149 5.04 15.35 7.91
CA ILE A 149 5.68 14.41 6.97
C ILE A 149 5.19 14.53 5.54
N PHE A 150 3.96 15.01 5.31
CA PHE A 150 3.42 15.24 3.97
C PHE A 150 3.79 16.61 3.40
N LYS A 151 4.38 17.49 4.19
CA LYS A 151 4.85 18.80 3.70
C LYS A 151 5.91 18.60 2.60
N GLY A 152 5.71 19.25 1.45
CA GLY A 152 6.66 19.17 0.35
C GLY A 152 6.66 17.85 -0.44
N LYS A 153 5.56 17.10 -0.40
CA LYS A 153 5.44 15.83 -1.16
C LYS A 153 4.83 16.01 -2.56
N GLY A 154 4.85 17.24 -3.07
CA GLY A 154 4.50 17.58 -4.45
C GLY A 154 3.08 18.11 -4.64
N GLN A 155 2.21 18.02 -3.66
CA GLN A 155 0.85 18.56 -3.72
C GLN A 155 0.83 20.09 -3.65
N ALA A 156 -0.24 20.70 -4.19
CA ALA A 156 -0.47 22.13 -4.06
C ALA A 156 -0.67 22.53 -2.58
N LYS A 157 -0.32 23.78 -2.24
CA LYS A 157 -0.51 24.33 -0.88
C LYS A 157 -1.99 24.33 -0.42
N SER A 158 -2.92 24.35 -1.38
CA SER A 158 -4.37 24.28 -1.12
C SER A 158 -4.88 22.92 -0.68
N VAL A 159 -4.10 21.84 -0.86
CA VAL A 159 -4.46 20.49 -0.41
C VAL A 159 -4.51 20.47 1.12
N LYS A 160 -5.65 20.01 1.65
CA LYS A 160 -5.91 20.00 3.09
C LYS A 160 -5.58 18.63 3.68
N ILE A 161 -4.93 18.62 4.85
CA ILE A 161 -4.70 17.42 5.66
C ILE A 161 -5.52 17.57 6.93
N LYS A 162 -6.47 16.64 7.15
CA LYS A 162 -7.40 16.70 8.29
C LYS A 162 -7.69 15.30 8.86
N LYS A 163 -8.33 15.22 10.02
CA LYS A 163 -8.83 13.98 10.64
C LYS A 163 -10.12 13.51 9.96
#